data_7bffb3a475e351dc901cbf8208403229
#
_entry.id   7bffb3a475e351dc901cbf8208403229
#
_cell.length_a   1.000
_cell.length_b   1.000
_cell.length_c   1.000
_cell.angle_alpha   90.00
_cell.angle_beta   90.00
_cell.angle_gamma   90.00
#
_symmetry.space_group_name_H-M   'P 1'
#
loop_
_entity.id
_entity.type
_entity.pdbx_description
1 polymer ?
#
loop_
_entity_poly.entity_id
_entity_poly.type
_entity_poly.pdbx_seq_one_letter_code
_entity_poly.pdbx_strand_id
1 'polypeptide(L)'
;GEAEVKDTHDAATKLALNEAKKGDHLNAGLRPYQREGVAWLAAQHAAGAGGGILGDDMGLGKTLQCLSFLQYLRDAKNESGPHLVVCPLSVLPTWVQEAKRWCPSLRAVAFHGPEAERNRLKEEVLIHGTFDVLVTTYEMLTAEQSMLAARFHFRYLILDEAQRVKNDASLVSHAVRRVRAASALLLTGTPLQNNLHELRALVSVLFQDVLEAAGAEKMESDGAAAFGDDTAVAAARSLLQPLMLRRTKAAVLSKDLPPKTETVVRIPLSENQREWYKILLENEKGLFGKLATTNATSEKEALDNGRCIAEQSALDAGDLDEEISEEAEEDIDIAAAKTPGMKKSQSMSEVAPAKTPGTGGRKGGSQQFTKLNNLLMQLRKVCCHPFLFGDEAVHAAVAKHGGDRVEALIAASGKLTALDEMLPKLHAGGHKVLIFSQFSMMLDVLEEFCEARGHAHLRLDGSTSLARRRYETALFNKPDGRHFVYLCSTRAGGLGINLQSADTVILADPDWNPTYDQQAQDRAHRLGQKRPVTVIRMCHASSVEEGILAVAAKKASLAAAVLAGLEAG
;
A
#
# COMPACT_ATOMS: atom_id res chain seq x y z
N GLY A 1 30.97 6.37 26.69
CA GLY A 1 29.58 6.55 26.46
C GLY A 1 29.24 6.59 24.97
N GLU A 2 28.61 7.66 24.46
CA GLU A 2 28.13 7.76 23.06
C GLU A 2 29.23 7.70 21.99
N ALA A 3 30.42 8.22 22.29
CA ALA A 3 31.58 8.16 21.38
C ALA A 3 32.14 6.73 21.23
N GLU A 4 32.18 5.96 22.28
CA GLU A 4 32.66 4.57 22.26
C GLU A 4 31.71 3.63 21.50
N VAL A 5 30.39 3.85 21.60
CA VAL A 5 29.38 3.07 20.85
C VAL A 5 29.47 3.38 19.36
N LYS A 6 29.75 4.64 18.99
CA LYS A 6 29.93 5.06 17.60
C LYS A 6 31.21 4.48 16.98
N ASP A 7 32.31 4.46 17.71
CA ASP A 7 33.59 3.90 17.26
C ASP A 7 33.55 2.38 17.11
N THR A 8 32.85 1.67 18.00
CA THR A 8 32.65 0.21 17.88
C THR A 8 31.72 -0.15 16.73
N HIS A 9 30.70 0.65 16.46
CA HIS A 9 29.79 0.46 15.33
C HIS A 9 30.51 0.69 13.99
N ASP A 10 31.31 1.75 13.87
CA ASP A 10 32.13 2.02 12.68
C ASP A 10 33.20 0.96 12.42
N ALA A 11 33.82 0.41 13.46
CA ALA A 11 34.79 -0.67 13.34
C ALA A 11 34.14 -1.98 12.90
N ALA A 12 32.98 -2.34 13.49
CA ALA A 12 32.20 -3.52 13.12
C ALA A 12 31.68 -3.40 11.68
N THR A 13 31.21 -2.22 11.28
CA THR A 13 30.75 -1.93 9.91
C THR A 13 31.90 -2.09 8.90
N LYS A 14 33.10 -1.55 9.20
CA LYS A 14 34.29 -1.71 8.36
C LYS A 14 34.73 -3.17 8.24
N LEU A 15 34.66 -3.93 9.33
CA LEU A 15 35.02 -5.35 9.33
C LEU A 15 34.02 -6.17 8.51
N ALA A 16 32.72 -5.96 8.73
CA ALA A 16 31.65 -6.60 7.98
C ALA A 16 31.68 -6.23 6.48
N LEU A 17 32.02 -4.99 6.15
CA LEU A 17 32.22 -4.53 4.77
C LEU A 17 33.39 -5.27 4.09
N ASN A 18 34.46 -5.52 4.81
CA ASN A 18 35.62 -6.23 4.28
C ASN A 18 35.37 -7.75 4.15
N GLU A 19 34.59 -8.34 5.08
CA GLU A 19 34.20 -9.74 5.00
C GLU A 19 33.16 -9.98 3.89
N ALA A 20 32.17 -9.11 3.76
CA ALA A 20 31.18 -9.16 2.68
C ALA A 20 31.82 -8.98 1.29
N LYS A 21 32.92 -8.22 1.20
CA LYS A 21 33.71 -8.08 -0.04
C LYS A 21 34.51 -9.34 -0.40
N LYS A 22 34.77 -10.25 0.53
CA LYS A 22 35.54 -11.50 0.31
C LYS A 22 34.66 -12.66 -0.19
N GLY A 23 33.33 -12.58 -0.09
CA GLY A 23 32.42 -13.62 -0.55
C GLY A 23 32.20 -13.55 -2.06
N ASP A 24 33.07 -14.13 -2.86
CA ASP A 24 33.05 -14.07 -4.34
C ASP A 24 31.74 -14.53 -4.98
N HIS A 25 30.98 -15.41 -4.33
CA HIS A 25 29.74 -15.98 -4.90
C HIS A 25 28.54 -15.04 -4.84
N LEU A 26 28.50 -14.11 -3.90
CA LEU A 26 27.42 -13.12 -3.75
C LEU A 26 27.66 -11.83 -4.54
N ASN A 27 28.92 -11.56 -4.88
CA ASN A 27 29.32 -10.27 -5.45
C ASN A 27 29.07 -10.11 -6.95
N ALA A 28 28.91 -11.19 -7.70
CA ALA A 28 28.84 -11.13 -9.18
C ALA A 28 27.53 -10.50 -9.72
N GLY A 29 26.47 -10.43 -8.93
CA GLY A 29 25.15 -9.92 -9.37
C GLY A 29 24.64 -8.69 -8.62
N LEU A 30 25.23 -8.33 -7.48
CA LEU A 30 24.76 -7.20 -6.67
C LEU A 30 25.34 -5.87 -7.16
N ARG A 31 24.49 -4.84 -7.24
CA ARG A 31 24.92 -3.46 -7.47
C ARG A 31 25.71 -2.91 -6.27
N PRO A 32 26.55 -1.87 -6.45
CA PRO A 32 27.35 -1.31 -5.36
C PRO A 32 26.52 -1.00 -4.11
N TYR A 33 25.42 -0.26 -4.24
CA TYR A 33 24.55 0.09 -3.12
C TYR A 33 23.90 -1.15 -2.46
N GLN A 34 23.59 -2.21 -3.22
CA GLN A 34 23.04 -3.45 -2.66
C GLN A 34 24.08 -4.16 -1.79
N ARG A 35 25.35 -4.16 -2.21
CA ARG A 35 26.46 -4.70 -1.39
C ARG A 35 26.64 -3.93 -0.08
N GLU A 36 26.50 -2.61 -0.14
CA GLU A 36 26.51 -1.76 1.07
C GLU A 36 25.33 -2.10 1.98
N GLY A 37 24.14 -2.35 1.43
CA GLY A 37 22.98 -2.78 2.20
C GLY A 37 23.17 -4.12 2.89
N VAL A 38 23.75 -5.11 2.21
CA VAL A 38 24.08 -6.41 2.81
C VAL A 38 25.14 -6.23 3.90
N ALA A 39 26.14 -5.40 3.68
CA ALA A 39 27.16 -5.11 4.68
C ALA A 39 26.60 -4.41 5.92
N TRP A 40 25.66 -3.48 5.74
CA TRP A 40 24.96 -2.84 6.84
C TRP A 40 24.14 -3.85 7.65
N LEU A 41 23.38 -4.74 7.00
CA LEU A 41 22.64 -5.82 7.67
C LEU A 41 23.57 -6.75 8.46
N ALA A 42 24.74 -7.08 7.89
CA ALA A 42 25.75 -7.89 8.55
C ALA A 42 26.35 -7.19 9.79
N ALA A 43 26.53 -5.87 9.73
CA ALA A 43 26.99 -5.06 10.86
C ALA A 43 25.93 -4.99 11.97
N GLN A 44 24.65 -4.78 11.65
CA GLN A 44 23.55 -4.84 12.63
C GLN A 44 23.49 -6.21 13.33
N HIS A 45 23.64 -7.28 12.56
CA HIS A 45 23.69 -8.64 13.13
C HIS A 45 24.88 -8.82 14.07
N ALA A 46 26.07 -8.40 13.66
CA ALA A 46 27.28 -8.53 14.47
C ALA A 46 27.24 -7.68 15.76
N ALA A 47 26.57 -6.53 15.72
CA ALA A 47 26.34 -5.67 16.88
C ALA A 47 25.30 -6.22 17.87
N GLY A 48 24.61 -7.31 17.54
CA GLY A 48 23.54 -7.86 18.37
C GLY A 48 22.32 -6.93 18.49
N ALA A 49 22.09 -6.07 17.49
CA ALA A 49 21.07 -5.02 17.52
C ALA A 49 19.63 -5.54 17.46
N GLY A 50 19.42 -6.86 17.50
CA GLY A 50 18.06 -7.46 17.43
C GLY A 50 17.39 -7.37 16.06
N GLY A 51 17.88 -6.50 15.16
CA GLY A 51 17.34 -6.33 13.81
C GLY A 51 17.50 -4.92 13.28
N GLY A 52 16.74 -4.60 12.22
CA GLY A 52 16.81 -3.28 11.60
C GLY A 52 15.71 -3.04 10.56
N ILE A 53 15.68 -1.84 10.01
CA ILE A 53 14.74 -1.40 8.99
C ILE A 53 15.49 -1.12 7.69
N LEU A 54 15.25 -1.92 6.66
CA LEU A 54 15.71 -1.62 5.31
C LEU A 54 14.67 -0.76 4.59
N GLY A 55 14.87 0.55 4.70
CA GLY A 55 13.96 1.61 4.25
C GLY A 55 14.21 2.11 2.83
N ASP A 56 14.93 1.37 2.00
CA ASP A 56 15.22 1.70 0.60
C ASP A 56 13.95 1.93 -0.21
N ASP A 57 13.98 2.86 -1.16
CA ASP A 57 12.87 3.08 -2.10
C ASP A 57 12.44 1.78 -2.78
N MET A 58 11.16 1.72 -3.18
CA MET A 58 10.64 0.57 -3.93
C MET A 58 11.42 0.35 -5.24
N GLY A 59 11.73 -0.92 -5.55
CA GLY A 59 12.47 -1.28 -6.76
C GLY A 59 13.99 -1.26 -6.61
N LEU A 60 14.57 -0.91 -5.46
CA LEU A 60 16.00 -1.00 -5.19
C LEU A 60 16.48 -2.41 -4.81
N GLY A 61 15.59 -3.41 -4.84
CA GLY A 61 15.95 -4.81 -4.64
C GLY A 61 16.17 -5.20 -3.17
N LYS A 62 15.28 -4.74 -2.27
CA LYS A 62 15.28 -5.13 -0.85
C LYS A 62 15.24 -6.65 -0.66
N THR A 63 14.41 -7.35 -1.43
CA THR A 63 14.32 -8.82 -1.42
C THR A 63 15.67 -9.47 -1.70
N LEU A 64 16.38 -9.02 -2.74
CA LEU A 64 17.68 -9.54 -3.09
C LEU A 64 18.74 -9.24 -2.02
N GLN A 65 18.76 -8.04 -1.46
CA GLN A 65 19.66 -7.69 -0.36
C GLN A 65 19.42 -8.58 0.87
N CYS A 66 18.16 -8.80 1.21
CA CYS A 66 17.76 -9.65 2.33
C CYS A 66 18.20 -11.12 2.10
N LEU A 67 17.89 -11.70 0.94
CA LEU A 67 18.31 -13.08 0.60
C LEU A 67 19.83 -13.22 0.59
N SER A 68 20.54 -12.22 0.07
CA SER A 68 22.00 -12.20 0.08
C SER A 68 22.58 -12.13 1.50
N PHE A 69 21.92 -11.40 2.39
CA PHE A 69 22.26 -11.37 3.80
C PHE A 69 22.05 -12.73 4.49
N LEU A 70 20.92 -13.42 4.23
CA LEU A 70 20.68 -14.75 4.76
C LEU A 70 21.70 -15.78 4.24
N GLN A 71 22.09 -15.66 2.97
CA GLN A 71 23.15 -16.47 2.38
C GLN A 71 24.51 -16.21 3.06
N TYR A 72 24.82 -14.92 3.34
CA TYR A 72 26.04 -14.55 4.08
C TYR A 72 26.06 -15.15 5.49
N LEU A 73 24.96 -15.14 6.24
CA LEU A 73 24.87 -15.76 7.56
C LEU A 73 25.19 -17.25 7.49
N ARG A 74 24.65 -17.95 6.50
CA ARG A 74 24.88 -19.36 6.30
C ARG A 74 26.34 -19.66 5.93
N ASP A 75 26.90 -18.97 4.95
CA ASP A 75 28.19 -19.32 4.34
C ASP A 75 29.38 -18.78 5.15
N ALA A 76 29.26 -17.56 5.68
CA ALA A 76 30.36 -16.90 6.39
C ALA A 76 30.30 -17.05 7.90
N LYS A 77 29.11 -17.19 8.48
CA LYS A 77 28.92 -17.29 9.94
C LYS A 77 28.54 -18.70 10.38
N ASN A 78 28.28 -19.62 9.44
CA ASN A 78 27.76 -20.97 9.69
C ASN A 78 26.44 -20.95 10.49
N GLU A 79 25.63 -19.91 10.23
CA GLU A 79 24.36 -19.64 10.89
C GLU A 79 23.21 -19.92 9.93
N SER A 80 22.70 -21.14 9.92
CA SER A 80 21.53 -21.51 9.13
C SER A 80 20.22 -21.15 9.84
N GLY A 81 19.11 -21.10 9.06
CA GLY A 81 17.77 -20.85 9.57
C GLY A 81 17.29 -21.80 10.67
N PRO A 82 15.98 -21.91 10.88
CA PRO A 82 14.95 -21.41 9.96
C PRO A 82 14.73 -19.89 10.06
N HIS A 83 14.45 -19.29 8.92
CA HIS A 83 14.00 -17.88 8.81
C HIS A 83 12.54 -17.84 8.37
N LEU A 84 11.77 -16.87 8.87
CA LEU A 84 10.39 -16.64 8.46
C LEU A 84 10.29 -15.33 7.69
N VAL A 85 9.80 -15.38 6.45
CA VAL A 85 9.45 -14.22 5.66
C VAL A 85 7.95 -14.11 5.61
N VAL A 86 7.41 -12.97 6.03
CA VAL A 86 5.99 -12.62 5.92
C VAL A 86 5.85 -11.50 4.91
N CYS A 87 5.07 -11.73 3.86
CA CYS A 87 4.97 -10.79 2.75
C CYS A 87 3.54 -10.76 2.17
N PRO A 88 3.17 -9.71 1.41
CA PRO A 88 1.93 -9.73 0.65
C PRO A 88 1.86 -10.91 -0.33
N LEU A 89 0.65 -11.45 -0.54
CA LEU A 89 0.43 -12.62 -1.40
C LEU A 89 1.00 -12.43 -2.82
N SER A 90 0.90 -11.23 -3.36
CA SER A 90 1.39 -10.91 -4.71
C SER A 90 2.89 -11.07 -4.89
N VAL A 91 3.69 -10.90 -3.83
CA VAL A 91 5.15 -10.99 -3.87
C VAL A 91 5.71 -12.30 -3.35
N LEU A 92 4.88 -13.13 -2.70
CA LEU A 92 5.29 -14.45 -2.18
C LEU A 92 5.99 -15.32 -3.23
N PRO A 93 5.44 -15.46 -4.47
CA PRO A 93 6.12 -16.24 -5.49
C PRO A 93 7.46 -15.64 -5.94
N THR A 94 7.57 -14.30 -5.88
CA THR A 94 8.81 -13.59 -6.23
C THR A 94 9.91 -13.93 -5.23
N TRP A 95 9.61 -13.95 -3.93
CA TRP A 95 10.58 -14.35 -2.90
C TRP A 95 11.17 -15.74 -3.16
N VAL A 96 10.32 -16.71 -3.45
CA VAL A 96 10.77 -18.09 -3.74
C VAL A 96 11.58 -18.16 -5.05
N GLN A 97 11.17 -17.43 -6.09
CA GLN A 97 11.88 -17.41 -7.36
C GLN A 97 13.24 -16.69 -7.26
N GLU A 98 13.30 -15.57 -6.56
CA GLU A 98 14.54 -14.83 -6.31
C GLU A 98 15.51 -15.67 -5.45
N ALA A 99 15.01 -16.36 -4.41
CA ALA A 99 15.83 -17.29 -3.64
C ALA A 99 16.44 -18.39 -4.53
N LYS A 100 15.62 -19.04 -5.36
CA LYS A 100 16.08 -20.05 -6.32
C LYS A 100 17.13 -19.53 -7.29
N ARG A 101 16.95 -18.28 -7.75
CA ARG A 101 17.81 -17.68 -8.79
C ARG A 101 19.15 -17.23 -8.23
N TRP A 102 19.14 -16.55 -7.09
CA TRP A 102 20.31 -15.85 -6.57
C TRP A 102 21.01 -16.56 -5.41
N CYS A 103 20.25 -17.34 -4.64
CA CYS A 103 20.71 -18.05 -3.46
C CYS A 103 20.25 -19.51 -3.49
N PRO A 104 20.65 -20.31 -4.50
CA PRO A 104 20.12 -21.67 -4.72
C PRO A 104 20.43 -22.65 -3.59
N SER A 105 21.40 -22.34 -2.74
CA SER A 105 21.71 -23.12 -1.55
C SER A 105 20.71 -22.90 -0.40
N LEU A 106 19.93 -21.82 -0.40
CA LEU A 106 18.84 -21.57 0.54
C LEU A 106 17.56 -22.28 0.08
N ARG A 107 17.08 -23.21 0.87
CA ARG A 107 15.82 -23.93 0.61
C ARG A 107 14.64 -23.07 1.03
N ALA A 108 14.12 -22.25 0.10
CA ALA A 108 12.96 -21.42 0.33
C ALA A 108 11.65 -22.17 -0.01
N VAL A 109 10.73 -22.23 0.96
CA VAL A 109 9.44 -22.92 0.84
C VAL A 109 8.30 -21.92 1.01
N ALA A 110 7.33 -21.95 0.08
CA ALA A 110 6.09 -21.18 0.20
C ALA A 110 5.10 -21.91 1.10
N PHE A 111 4.68 -21.29 2.19
CA PHE A 111 3.63 -21.79 3.08
C PHE A 111 2.35 -20.99 2.88
N HIS A 112 1.55 -21.43 1.92
CA HIS A 112 0.29 -20.79 1.52
C HIS A 112 -0.57 -21.79 0.76
N GLY A 113 -1.89 -21.56 0.75
CA GLY A 113 -2.85 -22.37 -0.03
C GLY A 113 -4.03 -22.87 0.80
N PRO A 114 -4.89 -23.70 0.20
CA PRO A 114 -5.99 -24.37 0.88
C PRO A 114 -5.51 -25.22 2.06
N GLU A 115 -6.39 -25.54 2.98
CA GLU A 115 -6.06 -26.29 4.19
C GLU A 115 -5.37 -27.63 3.91
N ALA A 116 -5.85 -28.37 2.91
CA ALA A 116 -5.23 -29.63 2.51
C ALA A 116 -3.76 -29.49 2.11
N GLU A 117 -3.43 -28.44 1.33
CA GLU A 117 -2.04 -28.16 0.94
C GLU A 117 -1.20 -27.70 2.13
N ARG A 118 -1.76 -26.88 3.02
CA ARG A 118 -1.06 -26.48 4.25
C ARG A 118 -0.75 -27.69 5.14
N ASN A 119 -1.70 -28.61 5.30
CA ASN A 119 -1.50 -29.82 6.09
C ASN A 119 -0.43 -30.71 5.46
N ARG A 120 -0.44 -30.90 4.14
CA ARG A 120 0.62 -31.59 3.42
C ARG A 120 1.99 -30.96 3.67
N LEU A 121 2.11 -29.65 3.54
CA LEU A 121 3.37 -28.94 3.82
C LEU A 121 3.82 -29.07 5.27
N LYS A 122 2.90 -29.07 6.25
CA LYS A 122 3.21 -29.31 7.66
C LYS A 122 3.83 -30.69 7.86
N GLU A 123 3.27 -31.72 7.26
CA GLU A 123 3.71 -33.12 7.40
C GLU A 123 5.00 -33.40 6.63
N GLU A 124 5.08 -32.98 5.36
CA GLU A 124 6.20 -33.35 4.49
C GLU A 124 7.43 -32.45 4.66
N VAL A 125 7.26 -31.18 5.04
CA VAL A 125 8.33 -30.18 5.04
C VAL A 125 8.61 -29.64 6.44
N LEU A 126 7.57 -29.12 7.12
CA LEU A 126 7.77 -28.38 8.36
C LEU A 126 8.17 -29.30 9.52
N ILE A 127 7.58 -30.50 9.62
CA ILE A 127 7.93 -31.49 10.67
C ILE A 127 9.39 -31.92 10.55
N HIS A 128 9.88 -32.08 9.34
CA HIS A 128 11.23 -32.56 9.08
C HIS A 128 12.30 -31.46 9.07
N GLY A 129 11.90 -30.17 9.19
CA GLY A 129 12.84 -29.05 9.16
C GLY A 129 13.63 -28.92 7.85
N THR A 130 13.06 -29.39 6.73
CA THR A 130 13.75 -29.44 5.44
C THR A 130 13.69 -28.12 4.68
N PHE A 131 13.78 -27.00 5.38
CA PHE A 131 13.78 -25.66 4.80
C PHE A 131 14.72 -24.72 5.56
N ASP A 132 15.25 -23.71 4.88
CA ASP A 132 16.05 -22.65 5.48
C ASP A 132 15.22 -21.35 5.60
N VAL A 133 14.33 -21.10 4.64
CA VAL A 133 13.45 -19.92 4.58
C VAL A 133 12.02 -20.36 4.36
N LEU A 134 11.14 -20.05 5.30
CA LEU A 134 9.69 -20.22 5.16
C LEU A 134 9.08 -18.89 4.72
N VAL A 135 8.41 -18.87 3.57
CA VAL A 135 7.76 -17.66 3.03
C VAL A 135 6.25 -17.81 3.14
N THR A 136 5.61 -16.89 3.85
CA THR A 136 4.16 -16.93 4.07
C THR A 136 3.54 -15.54 3.90
N THR A 137 2.21 -15.44 4.00
CA THR A 137 1.49 -14.17 3.97
C THR A 137 1.05 -13.74 5.36
N TYR A 138 0.69 -12.47 5.52
CA TYR A 138 0.17 -11.93 6.78
C TYR A 138 -1.11 -12.65 7.23
N GLU A 139 -2.00 -12.95 6.29
CA GLU A 139 -3.25 -13.68 6.51
C GLU A 139 -2.97 -15.13 6.96
N MET A 140 -2.01 -15.79 6.32
CA MET A 140 -1.61 -17.15 6.72
C MET A 140 -0.89 -17.16 8.06
N LEU A 141 -0.04 -16.17 8.34
CA LEU A 141 0.57 -16.02 9.65
C LEU A 141 -0.51 -15.90 10.74
N THR A 142 -1.53 -15.09 10.53
CA THR A 142 -2.64 -14.93 11.47
C THR A 142 -3.40 -16.23 11.68
N ALA A 143 -3.69 -16.98 10.62
CA ALA A 143 -4.40 -18.25 10.69
C ALA A 143 -3.59 -19.36 11.38
N GLU A 144 -2.27 -19.40 11.19
CA GLU A 144 -1.39 -20.48 11.62
C GLU A 144 -0.44 -20.07 12.78
N GLN A 145 -0.68 -18.89 13.40
CA GLN A 145 0.20 -18.31 14.42
C GLN A 145 0.52 -19.26 15.58
N SER A 146 -0.47 -20.01 16.05
CA SER A 146 -0.31 -20.92 17.17
C SER A 146 0.66 -22.08 16.84
N MET A 147 0.57 -22.63 15.64
CA MET A 147 1.45 -23.69 15.17
C MET A 147 2.87 -23.15 14.98
N LEU A 148 3.02 -22.01 14.31
CA LEU A 148 4.31 -21.40 14.03
C LEU A 148 5.04 -21.01 15.34
N ALA A 149 4.34 -20.39 16.28
CA ALA A 149 4.90 -19.98 17.57
C ALA A 149 5.25 -21.16 18.48
N ALA A 150 4.48 -22.26 18.42
CA ALA A 150 4.75 -23.43 19.25
C ALA A 150 5.91 -24.30 18.75
N ARG A 151 6.09 -24.40 17.43
CA ARG A 151 7.04 -25.35 16.82
C ARG A 151 8.39 -24.77 16.46
N PHE A 152 8.44 -23.45 16.16
CA PHE A 152 9.65 -22.85 15.63
C PHE A 152 10.17 -21.73 16.52
N HIS A 153 11.50 -21.66 16.57
CA HIS A 153 12.25 -20.49 17.00
C HIS A 153 13.05 -20.03 15.79
N PHE A 154 12.54 -18.98 15.12
CA PHE A 154 13.19 -18.48 13.92
C PHE A 154 14.43 -17.66 14.26
N ARG A 155 15.46 -17.73 13.43
CA ARG A 155 16.62 -16.86 13.58
C ARG A 155 16.28 -15.42 13.17
N TYR A 156 15.59 -15.26 12.06
CA TYR A 156 15.08 -13.98 11.60
C TYR A 156 13.59 -14.07 11.26
N LEU A 157 12.84 -13.09 11.75
CA LEU A 157 11.51 -12.74 11.28
C LEU A 157 11.66 -11.56 10.31
N ILE A 158 11.28 -11.74 9.06
CA ILE A 158 11.42 -10.74 8.01
C ILE A 158 10.02 -10.33 7.57
N LEU A 159 9.69 -9.04 7.74
CA LEU A 159 8.41 -8.47 7.34
C LEU A 159 8.59 -7.63 6.09
N ASP A 160 8.07 -8.10 4.96
CA ASP A 160 8.05 -7.34 3.71
C ASP A 160 6.77 -6.49 3.64
N GLU A 161 6.90 -5.23 3.23
CA GLU A 161 5.87 -4.19 3.36
C GLU A 161 5.42 -4.06 4.83
N ALA A 162 6.41 -3.84 5.72
CA ALA A 162 6.23 -3.86 7.18
C ALA A 162 5.21 -2.84 7.71
N GLN A 163 4.82 -1.83 6.92
CA GLN A 163 3.74 -0.93 7.28
C GLN A 163 2.39 -1.62 7.53
N ARG A 164 2.24 -2.90 7.14
CA ARG A 164 1.03 -3.70 7.45
C ARG A 164 0.87 -4.00 8.95
N VAL A 165 1.89 -3.81 9.75
CA VAL A 165 1.84 -3.99 11.21
C VAL A 165 1.83 -2.67 12.00
N LYS A 166 1.51 -1.56 11.33
CA LYS A 166 1.48 -0.22 11.93
C LYS A 166 0.40 -0.01 13.00
N ASN A 167 -0.66 -0.82 12.97
CA ASN A 167 -1.72 -0.80 13.98
C ASN A 167 -1.46 -1.90 15.02
N ASP A 168 -1.12 -1.49 16.24
CA ASP A 168 -0.80 -2.39 17.35
C ASP A 168 -1.99 -3.28 17.78
N ALA A 169 -3.20 -2.81 17.60
CA ALA A 169 -4.43 -3.52 17.96
C ALA A 169 -4.88 -4.54 16.92
N SER A 170 -4.29 -4.54 15.72
CA SER A 170 -4.68 -5.45 14.65
C SER A 170 -4.34 -6.91 14.94
N LEU A 171 -5.15 -7.85 14.44
CA LEU A 171 -4.90 -9.28 14.52
C LEU A 171 -3.55 -9.67 13.91
N VAL A 172 -3.15 -8.97 12.85
CA VAL A 172 -1.86 -9.17 12.19
C VAL A 172 -0.70 -8.79 13.11
N SER A 173 -0.75 -7.62 13.76
CA SER A 173 0.28 -7.20 14.73
C SER A 173 0.39 -8.15 15.91
N HIS A 174 -0.74 -8.62 16.44
CA HIS A 174 -0.74 -9.64 17.48
C HIS A 174 -0.14 -10.96 17.01
N ALA A 175 -0.43 -11.41 15.79
CA ALA A 175 0.14 -12.63 15.23
C ALA A 175 1.67 -12.52 15.04
N VAL A 176 2.15 -11.38 14.56
CA VAL A 176 3.57 -11.09 14.39
C VAL A 176 4.32 -11.14 15.73
N ARG A 177 3.80 -10.51 16.78
CA ARG A 177 4.41 -10.51 18.12
C ARG A 177 4.44 -11.89 18.78
N ARG A 178 3.56 -12.81 18.40
CA ARG A 178 3.58 -14.20 18.91
C ARG A 178 4.64 -15.06 18.27
N VAL A 179 5.21 -14.66 17.15
CA VAL A 179 6.31 -15.40 16.50
C VAL A 179 7.58 -15.29 17.34
N ARG A 180 8.18 -16.43 17.65
CA ARG A 180 9.47 -16.47 18.33
C ARG A 180 10.60 -16.33 17.33
N ALA A 181 11.30 -15.22 17.37
CA ALA A 181 12.47 -14.97 16.53
C ALA A 181 13.60 -14.34 17.33
N ALA A 182 14.84 -14.67 17.00
CA ALA A 182 16.02 -14.08 17.66
C ALA A 182 16.25 -12.64 17.20
N SER A 183 15.85 -12.31 15.95
CA SER A 183 15.99 -10.97 15.37
C SER A 183 14.87 -10.70 14.39
N ALA A 184 14.53 -9.43 14.16
CA ALA A 184 13.54 -9.02 13.20
C ALA A 184 14.14 -8.07 12.15
N LEU A 185 13.72 -8.20 10.89
CA LEU A 185 14.12 -7.32 9.79
C LEU A 185 12.87 -6.81 9.09
N LEU A 186 12.71 -5.50 9.09
CA LEU A 186 11.57 -4.81 8.48
C LEU A 186 11.98 -4.26 7.12
N LEU A 187 11.27 -4.65 6.07
CA LEU A 187 11.47 -4.15 4.71
C LEU A 187 10.29 -3.24 4.37
N THR A 188 10.56 -1.98 4.11
CA THR A 188 9.52 -1.01 3.74
C THR A 188 10.10 0.08 2.84
N GLY A 189 9.36 0.50 1.82
CA GLY A 189 9.72 1.70 1.04
C GLY A 189 9.24 2.99 1.69
N THR A 190 8.35 2.87 2.69
CA THR A 190 7.68 3.99 3.34
C THR A 190 7.54 3.72 4.83
N PRO A 191 8.61 3.93 5.60
CA PRO A 191 8.64 3.58 7.02
C PRO A 191 7.72 4.45 7.88
N LEU A 192 7.26 5.57 7.36
CA LEU A 192 6.32 6.48 8.01
C LEU A 192 5.30 6.96 6.97
N GLN A 193 4.01 6.80 7.26
CA GLN A 193 2.92 7.14 6.34
C GLN A 193 1.99 8.20 6.91
N ASN A 194 1.50 8.03 8.13
CA ASN A 194 0.46 8.88 8.70
C ASN A 194 0.86 9.58 10.00
N ASN A 195 1.49 8.88 10.95
CA ASN A 195 1.78 9.44 12.27
C ASN A 195 2.99 8.75 12.96
N LEU A 196 3.41 9.32 14.11
CA LEU A 196 4.51 8.76 14.90
C LEU A 196 4.13 7.47 15.64
N HIS A 197 2.84 7.20 15.80
CA HIS A 197 2.35 5.95 16.40
C HIS A 197 2.72 4.74 15.52
N GLU A 198 2.65 4.89 14.19
CA GLU A 198 3.13 3.86 13.25
C GLU A 198 4.60 3.51 13.46
N LEU A 199 5.43 4.53 13.73
CA LEU A 199 6.84 4.32 14.03
C LEU A 199 7.03 3.50 15.31
N ARG A 200 6.27 3.81 16.37
CA ARG A 200 6.27 3.05 17.61
C ARG A 200 5.90 1.59 17.36
N ALA A 201 4.87 1.33 16.57
CA ALA A 201 4.45 -0.02 16.22
C ALA A 201 5.55 -0.80 15.50
N LEU A 202 6.27 -0.18 14.55
CA LEU A 202 7.41 -0.79 13.87
C LEU A 202 8.58 -1.07 14.83
N VAL A 203 8.91 -0.12 15.70
CA VAL A 203 9.98 -0.28 16.70
C VAL A 203 9.62 -1.36 17.72
N SER A 204 8.35 -1.51 18.09
CA SER A 204 7.89 -2.56 19.00
C SER A 204 8.08 -3.98 18.44
N VAL A 205 8.07 -4.15 17.13
CA VAL A 205 8.38 -5.44 16.50
C VAL A 205 9.88 -5.77 16.60
N LEU A 206 10.75 -4.75 16.52
CA LEU A 206 12.20 -4.92 16.62
C LEU A 206 12.66 -5.17 18.06
N PHE A 207 12.02 -4.54 19.04
CA PHE A 207 12.48 -4.46 20.44
C PHE A 207 11.33 -4.73 21.42
N GLN A 208 10.55 -5.78 21.18
CA GLN A 208 9.40 -6.13 22.01
C GLN A 208 9.77 -6.23 23.50
N ASP A 209 10.78 -7.02 23.82
CA ASP A 209 11.21 -7.26 25.22
C ASP A 209 11.70 -5.97 25.91
N VAL A 210 12.34 -5.08 25.16
CA VAL A 210 12.90 -3.83 25.71
C VAL A 210 11.78 -2.83 26.03
N LEU A 211 10.77 -2.72 25.18
CA LEU A 211 9.63 -1.82 25.40
C LEU A 211 8.71 -2.30 26.52
N GLU A 212 8.49 -3.61 26.65
CA GLU A 212 7.76 -4.21 27.76
C GLU A 212 8.50 -3.97 29.10
N ALA A 213 9.83 -4.18 29.12
CA ALA A 213 10.66 -3.94 30.30
C ALA A 213 10.73 -2.46 30.72
N ALA A 214 10.69 -1.54 29.74
CA ALA A 214 10.71 -0.11 30.00
C ALA A 214 9.36 0.46 30.49
N GLY A 215 8.32 -0.38 30.58
CA GLY A 215 6.98 0.06 30.99
C GLY A 215 6.37 1.09 30.02
N ALA A 216 6.72 1.01 28.75
CA ALA A 216 6.31 1.94 27.70
C ALA A 216 4.78 1.95 27.44
N GLU A 217 4.02 1.03 28.05
CA GLU A 217 2.56 1.06 28.11
C GLU A 217 2.00 2.37 28.74
N LYS A 218 2.80 3.03 29.59
CA LYS A 218 2.39 4.29 30.27
C LYS A 218 2.55 5.55 29.41
N MET A 219 3.15 5.49 28.22
CA MET A 219 3.21 6.63 27.30
C MET A 219 1.88 6.87 26.55
N GLU A 220 0.82 6.14 26.88
CA GLU A 220 -0.51 6.29 26.27
C GLU A 220 -1.28 7.53 26.73
N SER A 221 -0.87 8.20 27.81
CA SER A 221 -1.71 9.22 28.44
C SER A 221 -1.46 10.67 28.01
N ASP A 222 -0.35 10.95 27.37
CA ASP A 222 -0.04 12.34 27.01
C ASP A 222 -0.17 12.56 25.48
N GLY A 223 -1.43 12.72 25.11
CA GLY A 223 -1.87 13.37 23.89
C GLY A 223 -1.16 12.91 22.62
N ALA A 224 -1.94 12.52 21.62
CA ALA A 224 -1.50 12.54 20.25
C ALA A 224 -0.67 13.82 20.04
N ALA A 225 0.65 13.71 20.10
CA ALA A 225 1.54 14.81 19.73
C ALA A 225 1.21 15.09 18.26
N ALA A 226 0.35 16.09 18.09
CA ALA A 226 -0.08 16.53 16.80
C ALA A 226 1.20 16.80 16.00
N PHE A 227 1.27 16.29 14.81
CA PHE A 227 2.33 16.54 13.87
C PHE A 227 2.50 18.06 13.63
N GLY A 228 3.30 18.69 14.42
CA GLY A 228 3.56 20.13 14.43
C GLY A 228 4.66 20.47 15.39
N ASP A 229 5.15 19.49 16.15
CA ASP A 229 6.22 19.68 17.11
C ASP A 229 7.55 19.22 16.50
N ASP A 230 8.42 20.17 16.20
CA ASP A 230 9.78 19.92 15.70
C ASP A 230 10.60 19.03 16.65
N THR A 231 10.27 19.02 17.94
CA THR A 231 10.91 18.18 18.95
C THR A 231 10.54 16.71 18.78
N ALA A 232 9.28 16.39 18.46
CA ALA A 232 8.82 15.03 18.19
C ALA A 232 9.42 14.48 16.90
N VAL A 233 9.54 15.30 15.86
CA VAL A 233 10.22 14.94 14.59
C VAL A 233 11.70 14.65 14.84
N ALA A 234 12.40 15.47 15.63
CA ALA A 234 13.81 15.28 15.98
C ALA A 234 14.02 13.99 16.79
N ALA A 235 13.14 13.71 17.77
CA ALA A 235 13.20 12.48 18.56
C ALA A 235 12.98 11.24 17.71
N ALA A 236 11.98 11.25 16.82
CA ALA A 236 11.72 10.15 15.88
C ALA A 236 12.92 9.88 14.97
N ARG A 237 13.56 10.94 14.45
CA ARG A 237 14.78 10.84 13.64
C ARG A 237 15.94 10.22 14.42
N SER A 238 16.21 10.69 15.63
CA SER A 238 17.26 10.14 16.49
C SER A 238 17.06 8.67 16.79
N LEU A 239 15.81 8.24 16.99
CA LEU A 239 15.45 6.83 17.21
C LEU A 239 15.70 5.98 15.98
N LEU A 240 15.33 6.47 14.78
CA LEU A 240 15.46 5.73 13.53
C LEU A 240 16.89 5.65 13.00
N GLN A 241 17.71 6.66 13.25
CA GLN A 241 19.04 6.78 12.67
C GLN A 241 19.94 5.55 12.85
N PRO A 242 20.05 4.93 14.03
CA PRO A 242 20.86 3.70 14.21
C PRO A 242 20.20 2.44 13.66
N LEU A 243 18.88 2.45 13.45
CA LEU A 243 18.08 1.27 13.14
C LEU A 243 17.71 1.16 11.66
N MET A 244 17.90 2.22 10.87
CA MET A 244 17.38 2.29 9.51
C MET A 244 18.48 2.61 8.50
N LEU A 245 18.50 1.82 7.43
CA LEU A 245 19.19 2.17 6.19
C LEU A 245 18.16 2.62 5.16
N ARG A 246 18.26 3.87 4.69
CA ARG A 246 17.38 4.44 3.66
C ARG A 246 18.18 5.04 2.52
N ARG A 247 17.85 4.66 1.31
CA ARG A 247 18.40 5.24 0.07
C ARG A 247 17.26 5.48 -0.91
N THR A 248 17.34 6.60 -1.62
CA THR A 248 16.38 6.97 -2.65
C THR A 248 16.86 6.52 -4.03
N LYS A 249 15.92 6.29 -4.96
CA LYS A 249 16.25 6.01 -6.36
C LYS A 249 17.08 7.13 -6.98
N ALA A 250 16.77 8.38 -6.63
CA ALA A 250 17.49 9.55 -7.12
C ALA A 250 18.97 9.54 -6.72
N ALA A 251 19.29 9.11 -5.50
CA ALA A 251 20.66 9.04 -5.00
C ALA A 251 21.47 7.92 -5.67
N VAL A 252 20.89 6.71 -5.78
CA VAL A 252 21.67 5.51 -6.18
C VAL A 252 21.51 5.08 -7.63
N LEU A 253 20.49 5.57 -8.34
CA LEU A 253 20.16 5.17 -9.72
C LEU A 253 20.05 6.37 -10.69
N SER A 254 20.53 7.55 -10.32
CA SER A 254 20.41 8.76 -11.15
C SER A 254 20.94 8.60 -12.59
N LYS A 255 21.91 7.72 -12.80
CA LYS A 255 22.49 7.43 -14.12
C LYS A 255 21.77 6.30 -14.88
N ASP A 256 21.07 5.43 -14.19
CA ASP A 256 20.50 4.20 -14.74
C ASP A 256 18.99 4.28 -14.98
N LEU A 257 18.32 5.26 -14.34
CA LEU A 257 16.87 5.41 -14.39
C LEU A 257 16.49 6.69 -15.13
N PRO A 258 15.65 6.59 -16.18
CA PRO A 258 15.14 7.76 -16.87
C PRO A 258 14.36 8.70 -15.93
N PRO A 259 14.28 10.00 -16.26
CA PRO A 259 13.57 10.97 -15.43
C PRO A 259 12.08 10.64 -15.31
N LYS A 260 11.49 11.00 -14.16
CA LYS A 260 10.05 10.93 -13.92
C LYS A 260 9.51 12.36 -13.80
N THR A 261 8.44 12.64 -14.55
CA THR A 261 7.71 13.91 -14.48
C THR A 261 6.31 13.65 -13.94
N GLU A 262 5.90 14.41 -12.94
CA GLU A 262 4.56 14.30 -12.35
C GLU A 262 3.78 15.60 -12.59
N THR A 263 2.53 15.47 -13.08
CA THR A 263 1.67 16.60 -13.40
C THR A 263 0.27 16.37 -12.83
N VAL A 264 -0.26 17.36 -12.13
CA VAL A 264 -1.66 17.37 -11.68
C VAL A 264 -2.50 18.08 -12.72
N VAL A 265 -3.43 17.35 -13.33
CA VAL A 265 -4.38 17.89 -14.31
C VAL A 265 -5.68 18.20 -13.59
N ARG A 266 -5.98 19.51 -13.46
CA ARG A 266 -7.25 19.98 -12.89
C ARG A 266 -8.32 19.98 -13.95
N ILE A 267 -9.39 19.22 -13.71
CA ILE A 267 -10.48 18.97 -14.65
C ILE A 267 -11.76 19.56 -14.07
N PRO A 268 -12.56 20.30 -14.83
CA PRO A 268 -13.88 20.75 -14.36
C PRO A 268 -14.81 19.55 -14.20
N LEU A 269 -15.70 19.59 -13.21
CA LEU A 269 -16.82 18.65 -13.13
C LEU A 269 -17.72 18.81 -14.36
N SER A 270 -18.21 17.70 -14.93
CA SER A 270 -19.24 17.74 -15.95
C SER A 270 -20.55 18.32 -15.39
N GLU A 271 -21.49 18.68 -16.24
CA GLU A 271 -22.81 19.16 -15.80
C GLU A 271 -23.51 18.10 -14.94
N ASN A 272 -23.47 16.84 -15.37
CA ASN A 272 -24.06 15.72 -14.65
C ASN A 272 -23.37 15.53 -13.28
N GLN A 273 -22.04 15.59 -13.22
CA GLN A 273 -21.30 15.50 -11.94
C GLN A 273 -21.68 16.66 -11.00
N ARG A 274 -21.83 17.90 -11.49
CA ARG A 274 -22.23 19.05 -10.66
C ARG A 274 -23.62 18.88 -10.06
N GLU A 275 -24.56 18.38 -10.86
CA GLU A 275 -25.93 18.09 -10.39
C GLU A 275 -25.90 17.07 -9.23
N TRP A 276 -25.23 15.94 -9.42
CA TRP A 276 -25.10 14.91 -8.38
C TRP A 276 -24.37 15.41 -7.13
N TYR A 277 -23.27 16.13 -7.32
CA TYR A 277 -22.48 16.70 -6.23
C TYR A 277 -23.33 17.66 -5.37
N LYS A 278 -24.11 18.51 -6.00
CA LYS A 278 -25.03 19.43 -5.33
C LYS A 278 -26.14 18.70 -4.56
N ILE A 279 -26.77 17.70 -5.17
CA ILE A 279 -27.82 16.89 -4.53
C ILE A 279 -27.28 16.22 -3.26
N LEU A 280 -26.09 15.65 -3.29
CA LEU A 280 -25.48 15.00 -2.11
C LEU A 280 -25.21 16.00 -0.99
N LEU A 281 -24.67 17.17 -1.30
CA LEU A 281 -24.45 18.23 -0.31
C LEU A 281 -25.74 18.79 0.25
N GLU A 282 -26.79 18.90 -0.55
CA GLU A 282 -28.09 19.41 -0.10
C GLU A 282 -28.85 18.44 0.79
N ASN A 283 -28.79 17.15 0.51
CA ASN A 283 -29.42 16.11 1.33
C ASN A 283 -28.84 16.03 2.75
N GLU A 284 -27.58 16.42 2.94
CA GLU A 284 -26.87 16.36 4.21
C GLU A 284 -26.74 17.75 4.91
N LYS A 285 -27.51 18.77 4.48
CA LYS A 285 -27.50 20.13 5.10
C LYS A 285 -27.73 20.10 6.63
N GLY A 286 -28.45 19.13 7.15
CA GLY A 286 -28.64 18.94 8.57
C GLY A 286 -27.35 18.59 9.34
N LEU A 287 -26.36 17.99 8.67
CA LEU A 287 -25.04 17.70 9.21
C LEU A 287 -24.17 18.97 9.27
N PHE A 288 -24.30 19.84 8.26
CA PHE A 288 -23.49 21.06 8.09
C PHE A 288 -23.96 22.22 8.98
N GLY A 289 -25.25 22.28 9.31
CA GLY A 289 -25.80 23.37 10.15
C GLY A 289 -25.22 23.43 11.56
N LYS A 290 -24.44 22.42 11.97
CA LYS A 290 -23.68 22.40 13.23
C LYS A 290 -22.18 22.67 13.04
N LEU A 291 -21.67 22.61 11.82
CA LEU A 291 -20.25 22.78 11.49
C LEU A 291 -19.95 24.12 10.80
N ALA A 292 -20.92 24.73 10.15
CA ALA A 292 -20.74 26.01 9.48
C ALA A 292 -21.94 26.93 9.74
N THR A 293 -21.70 28.04 10.40
CA THR A 293 -22.64 29.15 10.62
C THR A 293 -22.76 30.08 9.40
N THR A 294 -22.54 29.60 8.19
CA THR A 294 -22.61 30.43 6.97
C THR A 294 -23.55 29.82 5.93
N ASN A 295 -24.53 30.63 5.52
CA ASN A 295 -25.47 30.34 4.44
C ASN A 295 -24.75 30.25 3.09
N ALA A 296 -24.45 29.05 2.63
CA ALA A 296 -23.95 28.84 1.27
C ALA A 296 -25.12 28.98 0.27
N THR A 297 -25.11 30.04 -0.52
CA THR A 297 -26.16 30.35 -1.48
C THR A 297 -25.70 30.20 -2.93
N SER A 298 -24.42 29.95 -3.18
CA SER A 298 -23.84 29.81 -4.53
C SER A 298 -23.23 28.42 -4.78
N GLU A 299 -23.22 28.01 -6.04
CA GLU A 299 -22.59 26.75 -6.49
C GLU A 299 -21.10 26.67 -6.11
N LYS A 300 -20.40 27.81 -6.17
CA LYS A 300 -19.00 27.92 -5.77
C LYS A 300 -18.80 27.67 -4.27
N GLU A 301 -19.69 28.18 -3.42
CA GLU A 301 -19.65 27.95 -1.96
C GLU A 301 -19.96 26.49 -1.61
N ALA A 302 -20.83 25.81 -2.35
CA ALA A 302 -21.11 24.40 -2.16
C ALA A 302 -19.89 23.52 -2.50
N LEU A 303 -19.17 23.84 -3.56
CA LEU A 303 -17.93 23.14 -3.96
C LEU A 303 -16.78 23.41 -2.99
N ASP A 304 -16.61 24.66 -2.53
CA ASP A 304 -15.62 25.03 -1.52
C ASP A 304 -15.91 24.38 -0.16
N ASN A 305 -17.18 24.21 0.22
CA ASN A 305 -17.56 23.47 1.42
C ASN A 305 -17.16 21.99 1.32
N GLY A 306 -17.32 21.34 0.18
CA GLY A 306 -16.86 19.96 -0.04
C GLY A 306 -15.35 19.79 0.19
N ARG A 307 -14.57 20.79 -0.22
CA ARG A 307 -13.12 20.84 0.03
C ARG A 307 -12.80 21.01 1.53
N CYS A 308 -13.48 21.94 2.20
CA CYS A 308 -13.30 22.19 3.64
C CYS A 308 -13.64 20.97 4.50
N ILE A 309 -14.68 20.21 4.10
CA ILE A 309 -15.09 18.96 4.76
C ILE A 309 -13.98 17.90 4.64
N ALA A 310 -13.38 17.76 3.46
CA ALA A 310 -12.29 16.81 3.25
C ALA A 310 -11.09 17.16 4.15
N GLU A 311 -10.73 18.46 4.25
CA GLU A 311 -9.66 18.92 5.12
C GLU A 311 -9.97 18.67 6.61
N GLN A 312 -11.19 18.94 7.05
CA GLN A 312 -11.61 18.75 8.45
C GLN A 312 -11.72 17.26 8.82
N SER A 313 -12.33 16.44 7.96
CA SER A 313 -12.44 14.99 8.19
C SER A 313 -11.08 14.29 8.25
N ALA A 314 -10.10 14.77 7.50
CA ALA A 314 -8.76 14.21 7.52
C ALA A 314 -7.96 14.64 8.76
N LEU A 315 -8.26 15.80 9.34
CA LEU A 315 -7.68 16.22 10.62
C LEU A 315 -8.27 15.43 11.80
N ASP A 316 -9.56 15.10 11.73
CA ASP A 316 -10.27 14.32 12.76
C ASP A 316 -10.04 12.80 12.63
N ALA A 317 -9.69 12.31 11.44
CA ALA A 317 -9.55 10.89 11.09
C ALA A 317 -8.12 10.34 11.23
N GLY A 318 -7.23 11.05 11.90
CA GLY A 318 -5.79 10.72 11.96
C GLY A 318 -5.42 9.27 12.29
N ASP A 319 -6.33 8.46 12.86
CA ASP A 319 -6.04 7.11 13.32
C ASP A 319 -7.02 6.00 12.84
N LEU A 320 -8.08 6.33 12.07
CA LEU A 320 -9.18 5.37 11.81
C LEU A 320 -9.34 4.94 10.33
N ASP A 321 -8.53 5.48 9.41
CA ASP A 321 -8.76 5.35 7.96
C ASP A 321 -8.60 3.93 7.37
N GLU A 322 -8.01 2.96 8.09
CA GLU A 322 -7.79 1.62 7.54
C GLU A 322 -8.84 0.58 7.93
N GLU A 323 -9.41 0.64 9.13
CA GLU A 323 -10.41 -0.35 9.56
C GLU A 323 -11.75 -0.20 8.83
N ILE A 324 -12.17 1.04 8.54
CA ILE A 324 -13.46 1.29 7.87
C ILE A 324 -13.40 0.94 6.38
N SER A 325 -12.23 1.08 5.75
CA SER A 325 -12.09 0.75 4.31
C SER A 325 -12.02 -0.76 4.06
N GLU A 326 -11.49 -1.56 5.00
CA GLU A 326 -11.42 -3.01 4.86
C GLU A 326 -12.78 -3.68 5.14
N GLU A 327 -13.51 -3.27 6.18
CA GLU A 327 -14.85 -3.82 6.47
C GLU A 327 -15.90 -3.44 5.42
N ALA A 328 -15.85 -2.22 4.88
CA ALA A 328 -16.80 -1.79 3.84
C ALA A 328 -16.56 -2.46 2.48
N GLU A 329 -15.34 -2.91 2.17
CA GLU A 329 -15.02 -3.65 0.95
C GLU A 329 -15.28 -5.17 1.11
N GLU A 330 -15.10 -5.75 2.30
CA GLU A 330 -15.44 -7.16 2.56
C GLU A 330 -16.95 -7.43 2.46
N ASP A 331 -17.79 -6.53 2.93
CA ASP A 331 -19.26 -6.66 2.81
C ASP A 331 -19.75 -6.55 1.36
N ILE A 332 -19.06 -5.82 0.49
CA ILE A 332 -19.39 -5.70 -0.94
C ILE A 332 -18.96 -6.95 -1.73
N ASP A 333 -17.80 -7.53 -1.42
CA ASP A 333 -17.30 -8.73 -2.10
C ASP A 333 -18.10 -10.00 -1.72
N ILE A 334 -18.65 -10.08 -0.50
CA ILE A 334 -19.53 -11.20 -0.09
C ILE A 334 -20.88 -11.16 -0.82
N ALA A 335 -21.39 -9.97 -1.17
CA ALA A 335 -22.64 -9.84 -1.92
C ALA A 335 -22.51 -10.22 -3.40
N ALA A 336 -21.36 -10.04 -4.02
CA ALA A 336 -21.12 -10.36 -5.44
C ALA A 336 -20.84 -11.85 -5.71
N ALA A 337 -20.49 -12.65 -4.70
CA ALA A 337 -20.11 -14.06 -4.86
C ALA A 337 -21.27 -15.06 -4.76
N LYS A 338 -22.52 -14.64 -4.62
CA LYS A 338 -23.68 -15.54 -4.50
C LYS A 338 -24.70 -15.34 -5.60
N THR A 339 -24.59 -16.06 -6.70
CA THR A 339 -25.68 -16.68 -7.48
C THR A 339 -25.09 -17.59 -8.57
N PRO A 340 -25.68 -18.77 -8.95
CA PRO A 340 -27.12 -18.94 -9.12
C PRO A 340 -27.74 -20.26 -8.58
N GLY A 341 -28.98 -20.14 -8.13
CA GLY A 341 -30.00 -21.20 -8.26
C GLY A 341 -30.22 -22.11 -7.09
N MET A 342 -31.23 -21.84 -6.24
CA MET A 342 -32.36 -22.77 -6.04
C MET A 342 -33.47 -22.19 -5.16
N LYS A 343 -34.67 -22.68 -5.42
CA LYS A 343 -36.00 -22.22 -5.05
C LYS A 343 -36.32 -22.12 -3.55
N LYS A 344 -37.30 -21.20 -3.29
CA LYS A 344 -38.07 -20.96 -2.08
C LYS A 344 -38.50 -22.19 -1.28
N SER A 345 -38.42 -22.13 0.05
CA SER A 345 -39.51 -22.52 0.96
C SER A 345 -39.37 -21.83 2.33
N GLN A 346 -40.43 -21.31 2.73
CA GLN A 346 -41.06 -20.75 3.92
C GLN A 346 -40.45 -20.99 5.31
N SER A 347 -40.47 -19.86 6.06
CA SER A 347 -41.09 -19.64 7.40
C SER A 347 -40.29 -19.78 8.68
N MET A 348 -40.45 -18.72 9.50
CA MET A 348 -40.47 -18.61 10.98
C MET A 348 -39.11 -18.68 11.71
N SER A 349 -38.70 -17.78 12.52
CA SER A 349 -39.28 -17.05 13.65
C SER A 349 -38.18 -16.19 14.30
N GLU A 350 -38.60 -15.05 14.82
CA GLU A 350 -37.81 -14.13 15.62
C GLU A 350 -37.18 -14.78 16.84
N VAL A 351 -35.89 -14.51 17.08
CA VAL A 351 -35.32 -14.54 18.45
C VAL A 351 -34.43 -13.31 18.58
N ALA A 352 -34.82 -12.41 19.46
CA ALA A 352 -34.07 -11.22 19.84
C ALA A 352 -32.81 -11.59 20.64
N PRO A 353 -31.66 -10.94 20.45
CA PRO A 353 -30.51 -11.12 21.32
C PRO A 353 -30.65 -10.21 22.57
N ALA A 354 -30.27 -10.76 23.70
CA ALA A 354 -30.33 -10.18 25.03
C ALA A 354 -29.41 -8.96 25.17
N LYS A 355 -29.94 -7.92 25.85
CA LYS A 355 -29.23 -6.70 26.23
C LYS A 355 -28.22 -6.99 27.34
N THR A 356 -26.96 -6.65 27.16
CA THR A 356 -25.99 -6.41 28.23
C THR A 356 -25.98 -4.94 28.62
N PRO A 357 -25.84 -4.58 29.89
CA PRO A 357 -26.00 -3.20 30.37
C PRO A 357 -24.72 -2.38 30.15
N GLY A 358 -24.95 -1.12 29.79
CA GLY A 358 -24.02 -0.17 29.26
C GLY A 358 -23.00 0.43 30.22
N THR A 359 -21.99 0.98 29.55
CA THR A 359 -21.22 2.13 30.04
C THR A 359 -21.59 3.33 29.18
N GLY A 360 -22.22 4.33 29.79
CA GLY A 360 -22.60 5.56 29.09
C GLY A 360 -21.41 6.49 28.90
N GLY A 361 -21.32 7.05 27.70
CA GLY A 361 -20.47 8.20 27.40
C GLY A 361 -19.81 8.11 26.02
N ARG A 362 -20.27 8.94 25.08
CA ARG A 362 -19.75 9.21 23.70
C ARG A 362 -20.46 8.54 22.51
N LYS A 363 -21.79 8.41 22.57
CA LYS A 363 -22.55 7.91 21.38
C LYS A 363 -22.85 8.97 20.31
N GLY A 364 -22.64 10.26 20.54
CA GLY A 364 -22.97 11.32 19.57
C GLY A 364 -21.90 11.54 18.49
N GLY A 365 -20.62 11.43 18.83
CA GLY A 365 -19.52 11.68 17.90
C GLY A 365 -19.33 10.58 16.84
N SER A 366 -19.49 9.32 17.22
CA SER A 366 -19.32 8.18 16.31
C SER A 366 -20.33 8.15 15.16
N GLN A 367 -21.61 8.45 15.42
CA GLN A 367 -22.65 8.47 14.37
C GLN A 367 -22.48 9.64 13.38
N GLN A 368 -22.02 10.79 13.85
CA GLN A 368 -21.77 11.94 12.97
C GLN A 368 -20.54 11.70 12.10
N PHE A 369 -19.49 11.10 12.64
CA PHE A 369 -18.28 10.73 11.91
C PHE A 369 -18.58 9.70 10.81
N THR A 370 -19.34 8.65 11.11
CA THR A 370 -19.75 7.64 10.11
C THR A 370 -20.57 8.27 8.97
N LYS A 371 -21.48 9.19 9.26
CA LYS A 371 -22.25 9.91 8.23
C LYS A 371 -21.36 10.79 7.36
N LEU A 372 -20.37 11.47 7.94
CA LEU A 372 -19.43 12.32 7.21
C LEU A 372 -18.56 11.49 6.28
N ASN A 373 -18.03 10.36 6.75
CA ASN A 373 -17.24 9.45 5.91
C ASN A 373 -18.06 8.87 4.76
N ASN A 374 -19.32 8.51 5.00
CA ASN A 374 -20.22 8.07 3.93
C ASN A 374 -20.43 9.16 2.89
N LEU A 375 -20.65 10.41 3.29
CA LEU A 375 -20.80 11.53 2.37
C LEU A 375 -19.53 11.76 1.54
N LEU A 376 -18.34 11.75 2.19
CA LEU A 376 -17.07 11.89 1.48
C LEU A 376 -16.86 10.79 0.45
N MET A 377 -17.24 9.55 0.78
CA MET A 377 -17.16 8.43 -0.14
C MET A 377 -18.11 8.62 -1.34
N GLN A 378 -19.34 9.11 -1.11
CA GLN A 378 -20.27 9.40 -2.20
C GLN A 378 -19.77 10.55 -3.07
N LEU A 379 -19.23 11.64 -2.50
CA LEU A 379 -18.64 12.74 -3.26
C LEU A 379 -17.46 12.30 -4.11
N ARG A 380 -16.61 11.40 -3.60
CA ARG A 380 -15.53 10.78 -4.37
C ARG A 380 -16.05 9.95 -5.55
N LYS A 381 -17.13 9.17 -5.35
CA LYS A 381 -17.78 8.42 -6.45
C LYS A 381 -18.29 9.35 -7.54
N VAL A 382 -18.92 10.49 -7.18
CA VAL A 382 -19.32 11.50 -8.16
C VAL A 382 -18.12 12.02 -8.94
N CYS A 383 -17.01 12.31 -8.25
CA CYS A 383 -15.78 12.76 -8.90
C CYS A 383 -15.19 11.69 -9.85
N CYS A 384 -15.36 10.41 -9.57
CA CYS A 384 -14.99 9.35 -10.49
C CYS A 384 -15.94 9.33 -11.69
N HIS A 385 -17.20 8.93 -11.45
CA HIS A 385 -18.22 8.85 -12.50
C HIS A 385 -19.63 8.73 -11.92
N PRO A 386 -20.64 9.48 -12.42
CA PRO A 386 -22.02 9.34 -11.94
C PRO A 386 -22.62 7.94 -12.11
N PHE A 387 -22.18 7.14 -13.10
CA PHE A 387 -22.66 5.77 -13.31
C PHE A 387 -22.38 4.83 -12.14
N LEU A 388 -21.50 5.20 -11.21
CA LEU A 388 -21.26 4.47 -9.97
C LEU A 388 -22.47 4.50 -9.00
N PHE A 389 -23.50 5.31 -9.30
CA PHE A 389 -24.75 5.37 -8.53
C PHE A 389 -25.85 4.42 -9.05
N GLY A 390 -25.56 3.62 -10.08
CA GLY A 390 -26.44 2.60 -10.61
C GLY A 390 -27.28 3.01 -11.82
N ASP A 391 -28.23 2.14 -12.18
CA ASP A 391 -28.95 2.22 -13.44
C ASP A 391 -29.76 3.51 -13.66
N GLU A 392 -30.29 4.11 -12.60
CA GLU A 392 -31.05 5.36 -12.71
C GLU A 392 -30.19 6.51 -13.23
N ALA A 393 -28.94 6.61 -12.73
CA ALA A 393 -27.98 7.60 -13.19
C ALA A 393 -27.58 7.36 -14.65
N VAL A 394 -27.41 6.09 -15.04
CA VAL A 394 -27.12 5.68 -16.42
C VAL A 394 -28.28 6.07 -17.34
N HIS A 395 -29.52 5.68 -17.01
CA HIS A 395 -30.69 5.96 -17.83
C HIS A 395 -30.92 7.46 -18.02
N ALA A 396 -30.75 8.24 -16.95
CA ALA A 396 -30.90 9.69 -17.01
C ALA A 396 -29.86 10.34 -17.96
N ALA A 397 -28.62 9.90 -17.90
CA ALA A 397 -27.55 10.38 -18.77
C ALA A 397 -27.78 9.96 -20.24
N VAL A 398 -28.13 8.69 -20.49
CA VAL A 398 -28.41 8.18 -21.84
C VAL A 398 -29.58 8.89 -22.48
N ALA A 399 -30.64 9.19 -21.72
CA ALA A 399 -31.78 9.96 -22.22
C ALA A 399 -31.38 11.38 -22.64
N LYS A 400 -30.49 12.05 -21.90
CA LYS A 400 -29.96 13.38 -22.25
C LYS A 400 -29.15 13.37 -23.57
N HIS A 401 -28.54 12.24 -23.92
CA HIS A 401 -27.67 12.06 -25.09
C HIS A 401 -28.35 11.29 -26.23
N GLY A 402 -29.68 11.39 -26.35
CA GLY A 402 -30.43 10.82 -27.47
C GLY A 402 -30.42 9.31 -27.58
N GLY A 403 -30.11 8.60 -26.49
CA GLY A 403 -30.02 7.14 -26.44
C GLY A 403 -28.61 6.57 -26.72
N ASP A 404 -27.64 7.39 -27.04
CA ASP A 404 -26.26 6.96 -27.24
C ASP A 404 -25.58 6.76 -25.88
N ARG A 405 -25.34 5.47 -25.53
CA ARG A 405 -24.72 5.09 -24.26
C ARG A 405 -23.24 5.49 -24.19
N VAL A 406 -22.51 5.42 -25.29
CA VAL A 406 -21.08 5.72 -25.33
C VAL A 406 -20.82 7.21 -25.13
N GLU A 407 -21.57 8.05 -25.87
CA GLU A 407 -21.48 9.49 -25.70
C GLU A 407 -21.98 9.94 -24.32
N ALA A 408 -23.03 9.30 -23.79
CA ALA A 408 -23.51 9.53 -22.43
C ALA A 408 -22.45 9.16 -21.38
N LEU A 409 -21.76 8.02 -21.55
CA LEU A 409 -20.68 7.56 -20.67
C LEU A 409 -19.57 8.62 -20.61
N ILE A 410 -19.11 9.10 -21.75
CA ILE A 410 -17.99 10.05 -21.82
C ILE A 410 -18.39 11.42 -21.28
N ALA A 411 -19.53 11.95 -21.75
CA ALA A 411 -20.00 13.29 -21.37
C ALA A 411 -20.41 13.39 -19.89
N ALA A 412 -20.79 12.27 -19.25
CA ALA A 412 -21.15 12.25 -17.85
C ALA A 412 -19.96 12.51 -16.91
N SER A 413 -18.71 12.36 -17.35
CA SER A 413 -17.52 12.54 -16.52
C SER A 413 -16.46 13.40 -17.20
N GLY A 414 -16.06 14.49 -16.53
CA GLY A 414 -14.95 15.32 -17.02
C GLY A 414 -13.63 14.53 -17.15
N LYS A 415 -13.40 13.52 -16.30
CA LYS A 415 -12.22 12.65 -16.40
C LYS A 415 -12.26 11.76 -17.64
N LEU A 416 -13.41 11.18 -17.97
CA LEU A 416 -13.55 10.40 -19.20
C LEU A 416 -13.41 11.27 -20.44
N THR A 417 -13.98 12.47 -20.45
CA THR A 417 -13.78 13.43 -21.54
C THR A 417 -12.29 13.74 -21.74
N ALA A 418 -11.54 13.98 -20.66
CA ALA A 418 -10.11 14.22 -20.73
C ALA A 418 -9.32 12.97 -21.21
N LEU A 419 -9.73 11.77 -20.81
CA LEU A 419 -9.12 10.51 -21.28
C LEU A 419 -9.41 10.27 -22.77
N ASP A 420 -10.63 10.61 -23.24
CA ASP A 420 -11.03 10.47 -24.64
C ASP A 420 -10.18 11.35 -25.58
N GLU A 421 -9.75 12.51 -25.10
CA GLU A 421 -8.83 13.38 -25.84
C GLU A 421 -7.35 12.93 -25.72
N MET A 422 -6.96 12.35 -24.58
CA MET A 422 -5.57 12.07 -24.24
C MET A 422 -5.09 10.72 -24.80
N LEU A 423 -5.90 9.65 -24.63
CA LEU A 423 -5.48 8.30 -24.98
C LEU A 423 -5.16 8.13 -26.47
N PRO A 424 -5.92 8.69 -27.44
CA PRO A 424 -5.55 8.60 -28.85
C PRO A 424 -4.18 9.21 -29.16
N LYS A 425 -3.83 10.33 -28.51
CA LYS A 425 -2.54 11.02 -28.67
C LYS A 425 -1.39 10.15 -28.11
N LEU A 426 -1.59 9.56 -26.94
CA LEU A 426 -0.62 8.66 -26.33
C LEU A 426 -0.43 7.39 -27.17
N HIS A 427 -1.51 6.83 -27.71
CA HIS A 427 -1.45 5.65 -28.58
C HIS A 427 -0.68 5.96 -29.88
N ALA A 428 -0.98 7.08 -30.54
CA ALA A 428 -0.27 7.52 -31.74
C ALA A 428 1.24 7.77 -31.46
N GLY A 429 1.59 8.22 -30.25
CA GLY A 429 2.98 8.38 -29.79
C GLY A 429 3.69 7.07 -29.42
N GLY A 430 3.02 5.92 -29.51
CA GLY A 430 3.59 4.61 -29.17
C GLY A 430 3.88 4.45 -27.67
N HIS A 431 3.10 5.13 -26.83
CA HIS A 431 3.15 5.00 -25.37
C HIS A 431 2.36 3.78 -24.90
N LYS A 432 2.72 3.22 -23.75
CA LYS A 432 1.89 2.26 -22.99
C LYS A 432 1.45 2.88 -21.67
N VAL A 433 0.18 2.76 -21.37
CA VAL A 433 -0.48 3.51 -20.30
C VAL A 433 -0.95 2.57 -19.19
N LEU A 434 -0.64 2.92 -17.93
CA LEU A 434 -1.26 2.36 -16.75
C LEU A 434 -2.31 3.34 -16.23
N ILE A 435 -3.53 2.89 -15.99
CA ILE A 435 -4.57 3.69 -15.36
C ILE A 435 -4.92 3.04 -14.03
N PHE A 436 -4.74 3.80 -12.95
CA PHE A 436 -5.04 3.34 -11.59
C PHE A 436 -6.29 4.02 -11.07
N SER A 437 -7.14 3.23 -10.42
CA SER A 437 -8.28 3.71 -9.63
C SER A 437 -8.41 2.93 -8.33
N GLN A 438 -8.90 3.57 -7.27
CA GLN A 438 -9.22 2.92 -6.02
C GLN A 438 -10.54 2.15 -6.08
N PHE A 439 -11.45 2.57 -6.96
CA PHE A 439 -12.78 1.98 -7.09
C PHE A 439 -12.80 0.91 -8.20
N SER A 440 -13.13 -0.33 -7.84
CA SER A 440 -13.34 -1.42 -8.83
C SER A 440 -14.43 -1.07 -9.83
N MET A 441 -15.52 -0.45 -9.38
CA MET A 441 -16.60 0.05 -10.25
C MET A 441 -16.11 1.10 -11.26
N MET A 442 -15.10 1.92 -10.92
CA MET A 442 -14.50 2.83 -11.90
C MET A 442 -13.68 2.08 -12.94
N LEU A 443 -13.06 0.95 -12.57
CA LEU A 443 -12.41 0.09 -13.56
C LEU A 443 -13.41 -0.51 -14.53
N ASP A 444 -14.64 -0.85 -14.09
CA ASP A 444 -15.72 -1.33 -14.97
C ASP A 444 -16.10 -0.24 -16.01
N VAL A 445 -16.24 1.00 -15.57
CA VAL A 445 -16.50 2.17 -16.43
C VAL A 445 -15.36 2.40 -17.43
N LEU A 446 -14.11 2.31 -16.97
CA LEU A 446 -12.93 2.48 -17.83
C LEU A 446 -12.77 1.32 -18.83
N GLU A 447 -13.16 0.11 -18.47
CA GLU A 447 -13.18 -1.06 -19.34
C GLU A 447 -14.22 -0.86 -20.47
N GLU A 448 -15.47 -0.49 -20.13
CA GLU A 448 -16.52 -0.13 -21.10
C GLU A 448 -16.07 0.99 -22.05
N PHE A 449 -15.42 2.03 -21.51
CA PHE A 449 -14.86 3.12 -22.30
C PHE A 449 -13.77 2.65 -23.27
N CYS A 450 -12.82 1.81 -22.80
CA CYS A 450 -11.76 1.27 -23.64
C CYS A 450 -12.31 0.37 -24.76
N GLU A 451 -13.33 -0.45 -24.47
CA GLU A 451 -14.02 -1.29 -25.45
C GLU A 451 -14.72 -0.42 -26.50
N ALA A 452 -15.47 0.59 -26.08
CA ALA A 452 -16.20 1.49 -26.97
C ALA A 452 -15.29 2.28 -27.93
N ARG A 453 -14.09 2.67 -27.47
CA ARG A 453 -13.09 3.38 -28.29
C ARG A 453 -12.08 2.44 -28.97
N GLY A 454 -12.21 1.11 -28.82
CA GLY A 454 -11.34 0.13 -29.44
C GLY A 454 -9.90 0.11 -28.90
N HIS A 455 -9.70 0.59 -27.67
CA HIS A 455 -8.39 0.53 -27.01
C HIS A 455 -8.13 -0.88 -26.47
N ALA A 456 -7.10 -1.55 -27.01
CA ALA A 456 -6.69 -2.85 -26.50
C ALA A 456 -6.17 -2.73 -25.07
N HIS A 457 -6.87 -3.31 -24.12
CA HIS A 457 -6.59 -3.18 -22.69
C HIS A 457 -6.47 -4.53 -21.98
N LEU A 458 -5.96 -4.48 -20.75
CA LEU A 458 -5.93 -5.54 -19.75
C LEU A 458 -6.44 -4.96 -18.43
N ARG A 459 -6.88 -5.84 -17.52
CA ARG A 459 -7.42 -5.42 -16.21
C ARG A 459 -6.82 -6.25 -15.07
N LEU A 460 -6.46 -5.57 -13.97
CA LEU A 460 -5.92 -6.16 -12.76
C LEU A 460 -6.58 -5.54 -11.53
N ASP A 461 -7.29 -6.35 -10.78
CA ASP A 461 -7.93 -5.98 -9.52
C ASP A 461 -7.78 -7.07 -8.45
N GLY A 462 -8.48 -6.92 -7.31
CA GLY A 462 -8.44 -7.87 -6.19
C GLY A 462 -8.90 -9.28 -6.58
N SER A 463 -9.85 -9.42 -7.50
CA SER A 463 -10.41 -10.70 -7.95
C SER A 463 -9.50 -11.46 -8.92
N THR A 464 -8.49 -10.81 -9.50
CA THR A 464 -7.60 -11.42 -10.51
C THR A 464 -6.70 -12.47 -9.87
N SER A 465 -6.81 -13.72 -10.30
CA SER A 465 -6.02 -14.85 -9.80
C SER A 465 -4.50 -14.67 -10.07
N LEU A 466 -3.65 -15.25 -9.22
CA LEU A 466 -2.19 -15.14 -9.36
C LEU A 466 -1.67 -15.63 -10.71
N ALA A 467 -2.28 -16.69 -11.28
CA ALA A 467 -1.91 -17.20 -12.59
C ALA A 467 -2.23 -16.20 -13.70
N ARG A 468 -3.43 -15.60 -13.66
CA ARG A 468 -3.86 -14.57 -14.60
C ARG A 468 -3.01 -13.30 -14.48
N ARG A 469 -2.70 -12.84 -13.25
CA ARG A 469 -1.78 -11.70 -13.03
C ARG A 469 -0.44 -11.90 -13.73
N ARG A 470 0.17 -13.07 -13.57
CA ARG A 470 1.47 -13.38 -14.20
C ARG A 470 1.36 -13.39 -15.71
N TYR A 471 0.34 -14.03 -16.25
CA TYR A 471 0.11 -14.12 -17.68
C TYR A 471 -0.11 -12.73 -18.30
N GLU A 472 -1.03 -11.93 -17.75
CA GLU A 472 -1.34 -10.60 -18.25
C GLU A 472 -0.17 -9.62 -18.11
N THR A 473 0.56 -9.67 -16.98
CA THR A 473 1.79 -8.89 -16.80
C THR A 473 2.83 -9.23 -17.87
N ALA A 474 3.04 -10.51 -18.15
CA ALA A 474 3.96 -10.95 -19.21
C ALA A 474 3.48 -10.51 -20.59
N LEU A 475 2.17 -10.60 -20.84
CA LEU A 475 1.55 -10.18 -22.10
C LEU A 475 1.69 -8.67 -22.33
N PHE A 476 1.44 -7.86 -21.30
CA PHE A 476 1.59 -6.40 -21.37
C PHE A 476 3.04 -5.96 -21.60
N ASN A 477 3.99 -6.67 -20.98
CA ASN A 477 5.42 -6.35 -21.12
C ASN A 477 6.05 -6.80 -22.45
N LYS A 478 5.33 -7.50 -23.33
CA LYS A 478 5.85 -7.83 -24.66
C LYS A 478 6.10 -6.53 -25.45
N PRO A 479 7.29 -6.36 -26.06
CA PRO A 479 7.61 -5.14 -26.81
C PRO A 479 6.61 -4.86 -27.94
N ASP A 480 6.24 -5.89 -28.70
CA ASP A 480 5.32 -5.81 -29.84
C ASP A 480 3.88 -6.22 -29.45
N GLY A 481 3.55 -6.14 -28.15
CA GLY A 481 2.24 -6.49 -27.63
C GLY A 481 1.20 -5.45 -28.02
N ARG A 482 0.04 -5.94 -28.48
CA ARG A 482 -1.09 -5.10 -28.91
C ARG A 482 -1.73 -4.28 -27.78
N HIS A 483 -1.51 -4.67 -26.51
CA HIS A 483 -2.17 -4.04 -25.38
C HIS A 483 -1.54 -2.69 -25.08
N PHE A 484 -2.37 -1.66 -25.16
CA PHE A 484 -2.00 -0.27 -24.99
C PHE A 484 -2.24 0.22 -23.57
N VAL A 485 -3.38 -0.17 -22.97
CA VAL A 485 -3.80 0.23 -21.63
C VAL A 485 -3.77 -0.95 -20.67
N TYR A 486 -3.36 -0.71 -19.43
CA TYR A 486 -3.55 -1.64 -18.32
C TYR A 486 -4.32 -0.94 -17.20
N LEU A 487 -5.55 -1.36 -16.97
CA LEU A 487 -6.42 -0.87 -15.91
C LEU A 487 -6.06 -1.61 -14.61
N CYS A 488 -5.75 -0.88 -13.56
CA CYS A 488 -5.29 -1.46 -12.31
C CYS A 488 -6.04 -0.86 -11.11
N SER A 489 -6.49 -1.69 -10.19
CA SER A 489 -6.85 -1.14 -8.89
C SER A 489 -5.59 -0.71 -8.13
N THR A 490 -5.63 0.43 -7.44
CA THR A 490 -4.47 1.00 -6.76
C THR A 490 -3.88 0.02 -5.74
N ARG A 491 -4.70 -0.69 -5.00
CA ARG A 491 -4.27 -1.70 -4.03
C ARG A 491 -3.69 -2.95 -4.68
N ALA A 492 -4.41 -3.59 -5.60
CA ALA A 492 -3.95 -4.83 -6.23
C ALA A 492 -2.77 -4.60 -7.20
N GLY A 493 -2.79 -3.51 -7.94
CA GLY A 493 -1.70 -3.10 -8.84
C GLY A 493 -0.50 -2.51 -8.11
N GLY A 494 -0.70 -1.94 -6.91
CA GLY A 494 0.35 -1.38 -6.06
C GLY A 494 1.30 -2.40 -5.43
N LEU A 495 1.06 -3.70 -5.55
CA LEU A 495 1.87 -4.73 -4.88
C LEU A 495 2.66 -5.61 -5.85
N GLY A 496 3.98 -5.41 -5.90
CA GLY A 496 4.98 -6.38 -6.39
C GLY A 496 5.05 -6.68 -7.88
N ILE A 497 4.12 -6.20 -8.72
CA ILE A 497 4.15 -6.45 -10.18
C ILE A 497 5.14 -5.55 -10.91
N ASN A 498 5.67 -6.04 -12.03
CA ASN A 498 6.59 -5.29 -12.87
C ASN A 498 5.92 -4.90 -14.19
N LEU A 499 5.68 -3.60 -14.40
CA LEU A 499 5.03 -3.03 -15.58
C LEU A 499 5.94 -2.01 -16.29
N GLN A 500 7.23 -2.31 -16.37
CA GLN A 500 8.27 -1.42 -16.91
C GLN A 500 8.13 -1.12 -18.42
N SER A 501 7.25 -1.80 -19.13
CA SER A 501 6.94 -1.45 -20.53
C SER A 501 6.08 -0.21 -20.66
N ALA A 502 5.39 0.19 -19.59
CA ALA A 502 4.64 1.43 -19.55
C ALA A 502 5.58 2.62 -19.27
N ASP A 503 5.33 3.72 -19.93
CA ASP A 503 5.99 5.00 -19.74
C ASP A 503 5.03 6.12 -19.34
N THR A 504 3.74 5.82 -19.25
CA THR A 504 2.71 6.75 -18.80
C THR A 504 1.86 6.11 -17.71
N VAL A 505 1.70 6.82 -16.60
CA VAL A 505 0.88 6.41 -15.45
C VAL A 505 -0.18 7.47 -15.22
N ILE A 506 -1.44 7.06 -15.22
CA ILE A 506 -2.59 7.94 -14.94
C ILE A 506 -3.21 7.48 -13.62
N LEU A 507 -3.26 8.39 -12.65
CA LEU A 507 -3.98 8.21 -11.40
C LEU A 507 -5.35 8.86 -11.58
N ALA A 508 -6.38 8.03 -11.77
CA ALA A 508 -7.73 8.49 -12.08
C ALA A 508 -8.42 9.16 -10.89
N ASP A 509 -8.08 8.75 -9.68
CA ASP A 509 -8.55 9.33 -8.43
C ASP A 509 -7.41 9.43 -7.39
N PRO A 510 -7.37 10.48 -6.55
CA PRO A 510 -6.33 10.66 -5.54
C PRO A 510 -6.59 9.80 -4.30
N ASP A 511 -5.50 9.37 -3.64
CA ASP A 511 -5.56 8.68 -2.35
C ASP A 511 -5.21 9.61 -1.19
N TRP A 512 -5.83 9.37 -0.02
CA TRP A 512 -5.49 10.01 1.25
C TRP A 512 -4.06 9.69 1.70
N ASN A 513 -3.60 8.49 1.34
CA ASN A 513 -2.26 8.03 1.63
C ASN A 513 -1.37 8.14 0.39
N PRO A 514 -0.43 9.09 0.36
CA PRO A 514 0.44 9.33 -0.80
C PRO A 514 1.29 8.12 -1.17
N THR A 515 1.44 7.18 -0.24
CA THR A 515 2.24 5.97 -0.45
C THR A 515 1.65 5.06 -1.53
N TYR A 516 0.32 4.89 -1.58
CA TYR A 516 -0.33 4.04 -2.58
C TYR A 516 -0.13 4.60 -3.99
N ASP A 517 -0.25 5.92 -4.15
CA ASP A 517 0.03 6.59 -5.41
C ASP A 517 1.50 6.44 -5.82
N GLN A 518 2.43 6.56 -4.87
CA GLN A 518 3.85 6.33 -5.12
C GLN A 518 4.13 4.88 -5.51
N GLN A 519 3.50 3.92 -4.84
CA GLN A 519 3.62 2.49 -5.18
C GLN A 519 3.12 2.20 -6.59
N ALA A 520 2.00 2.80 -7.01
CA ALA A 520 1.46 2.68 -8.34
C ALA A 520 2.44 3.22 -9.41
N GLN A 521 3.02 4.40 -9.19
CA GLN A 521 4.04 4.99 -10.08
C GLN A 521 5.28 4.09 -10.19
N ASP A 522 5.69 3.47 -9.09
CA ASP A 522 6.88 2.63 -9.01
C ASP A 522 6.74 1.28 -9.75
N ARG A 523 5.54 0.97 -10.27
CA ARG A 523 5.36 -0.17 -11.19
C ARG A 523 5.96 0.11 -12.57
N ALA A 524 5.93 1.35 -13.03
CA ALA A 524 6.53 1.80 -14.29
C ALA A 524 7.94 2.36 -14.08
N HIS A 525 8.16 3.19 -13.05
CA HIS A 525 9.43 3.85 -12.78
C HIS A 525 10.34 3.01 -11.89
N ARG A 526 10.97 2.01 -12.48
CA ARG A 526 11.86 1.06 -11.79
C ARG A 526 13.02 0.61 -12.68
N LEU A 527 13.98 -0.12 -12.10
CA LEU A 527 15.10 -0.70 -12.82
C LEU A 527 14.64 -1.49 -14.05
N GLY A 528 15.21 -1.16 -15.21
CA GLY A 528 14.84 -1.72 -16.51
C GLY A 528 13.95 -0.82 -17.35
N GLN A 529 13.44 0.28 -16.81
CA GLN A 529 12.77 1.32 -17.58
C GLN A 529 13.76 2.01 -18.52
N LYS A 530 13.37 2.18 -19.79
CA LYS A 530 14.22 2.78 -20.84
C LYS A 530 13.72 4.15 -21.32
N ARG A 531 12.48 4.51 -20.99
CA ARG A 531 11.83 5.74 -21.43
C ARG A 531 11.55 6.66 -20.25
N PRO A 532 11.56 8.00 -20.42
CA PRO A 532 11.05 8.91 -19.40
C PRO A 532 9.63 8.52 -19.00
N VAL A 533 9.32 8.58 -17.70
CA VAL A 533 8.01 8.22 -17.19
C VAL A 533 7.21 9.48 -16.89
N THR A 534 6.03 9.58 -17.48
CA THR A 534 5.07 10.66 -17.23
C THR A 534 3.98 10.15 -16.29
N VAL A 535 3.79 10.84 -15.17
CA VAL A 535 2.71 10.58 -14.23
C VAL A 535 1.69 11.70 -14.32
N ILE A 536 0.44 11.36 -14.60
CA ILE A 536 -0.68 12.26 -14.72
C ILE A 536 -1.65 11.97 -13.58
N ARG A 537 -1.79 12.91 -12.67
CA ARG A 537 -2.75 12.85 -11.56
C ARG A 537 -3.99 13.64 -11.93
N MET A 538 -5.11 12.96 -12.12
CA MET A 538 -6.39 13.60 -12.44
C MET A 538 -7.08 14.07 -11.16
N CYS A 539 -7.54 15.29 -11.14
CA CYS A 539 -8.22 15.89 -10.00
C CYS A 539 -9.31 16.84 -10.48
N HIS A 540 -10.52 16.69 -9.96
CA HIS A 540 -11.56 17.70 -10.21
C HIS A 540 -11.30 18.97 -9.41
N ALA A 541 -11.30 20.10 -10.11
CA ALA A 541 -11.18 21.43 -9.50
C ALA A 541 -12.38 21.72 -8.60
N SER A 542 -12.15 22.44 -7.50
CA SER A 542 -13.15 22.85 -6.52
C SER A 542 -14.00 21.67 -6.00
N SER A 543 -13.37 20.53 -5.72
CA SER A 543 -14.02 19.32 -5.24
C SER A 543 -13.32 18.73 -4.02
N VAL A 544 -13.91 17.70 -3.45
CA VAL A 544 -13.33 16.90 -2.37
C VAL A 544 -11.92 16.38 -2.71
N GLU A 545 -11.62 16.13 -3.99
CA GLU A 545 -10.33 15.61 -4.43
C GLU A 545 -9.18 16.61 -4.21
N GLU A 546 -9.42 17.91 -4.32
CA GLU A 546 -8.38 18.91 -3.97
C GLU A 546 -8.05 18.88 -2.47
N GLY A 547 -9.06 18.70 -1.60
CA GLY A 547 -8.86 18.49 -0.17
C GLY A 547 -8.03 17.23 0.12
N ILE A 548 -8.34 16.12 -0.54
CA ILE A 548 -7.58 14.86 -0.42
C ILE A 548 -6.11 15.08 -0.82
N LEU A 549 -5.86 15.74 -1.96
CA LEU A 549 -4.50 16.04 -2.40
C LEU A 549 -3.75 16.94 -1.41
N ALA A 550 -4.42 17.94 -0.84
CA ALA A 550 -3.81 18.83 0.15
C ALA A 550 -3.38 18.07 1.41
N VAL A 551 -4.23 17.16 1.90
CA VAL A 551 -3.90 16.29 3.04
C VAL A 551 -2.78 15.31 2.70
N ALA A 552 -2.84 14.65 1.56
CA ALA A 552 -1.77 13.76 1.10
C ALA A 552 -0.42 14.50 0.99
N ALA A 553 -0.43 15.75 0.50
CA ALA A 553 0.77 16.58 0.44
C ALA A 553 1.32 16.92 1.84
N LYS A 554 0.46 17.24 2.82
CA LYS A 554 0.89 17.46 4.22
C LYS A 554 1.53 16.20 4.81
N LYS A 555 0.90 15.02 4.63
CA LYS A 555 1.47 13.73 5.08
C LYS A 555 2.83 13.44 4.42
N ALA A 556 2.95 13.67 3.12
CA ALA A 556 4.22 13.48 2.39
C ALA A 556 5.33 14.43 2.88
N SER A 557 5.00 15.70 3.10
CA SER A 557 5.95 16.69 3.63
C SER A 557 6.47 16.31 5.01
N LEU A 558 5.60 15.83 5.88
CA LEU A 558 5.96 15.38 7.20
C LEU A 558 6.85 14.13 7.18
N ALA A 559 6.47 13.12 6.41
CA ALA A 559 7.31 11.93 6.23
C ALA A 559 8.70 12.32 5.70
N ALA A 560 8.77 13.26 4.75
CA ALA A 560 10.02 13.81 4.25
C ALA A 560 10.82 14.52 5.35
N ALA A 561 10.18 15.30 6.23
CA ALA A 561 10.84 15.99 7.34
C ALA A 561 11.47 15.01 8.36
N VAL A 562 10.75 13.94 8.72
CA VAL A 562 11.30 12.89 9.62
C VAL A 562 12.46 12.15 8.96
N LEU A 563 12.34 11.83 7.67
CA LEU A 563 13.32 11.03 6.93
C LEU A 563 14.50 11.85 6.41
N ALA A 564 14.40 13.18 6.39
CA ALA A 564 15.51 14.08 6.03
C ALA A 564 16.69 13.89 7.00
N GLY A 565 17.87 13.57 6.45
CA GLY A 565 19.07 13.28 7.23
C GLY A 565 19.25 11.80 7.64
N LEU A 566 18.27 10.94 7.35
CA LEU A 566 18.44 9.47 7.41
C LEU A 566 18.91 8.88 6.07
N GLU A 567 18.94 9.68 5.03
CA GLU A 567 19.46 9.27 3.73
C GLU A 567 20.98 9.11 3.85
N ALA A 568 21.44 7.88 3.61
CA ALA A 568 22.86 7.57 3.51
C ALA A 568 23.41 8.33 2.30
N GLY A 569 24.30 9.30 2.56
CA GLY A 569 25.04 10.03 1.55
C GLY A 569 26.04 9.14 0.81
#